data_6610b85a98707c97327dbe67ca7622aa
#
_entry.id   6610b85a98707c97327dbe67ca7622aa
#
_cell.length_a   1.000
_cell.length_b   1.000
_cell.length_c   1.000
_cell.angle_alpha   90.00
_cell.angle_beta   90.00
_cell.angle_gamma   90.00
#
_symmetry.space_group_name_H-M   'P 1'
#
loop_
_entity.id
_entity.type
_entity.pdbx_description
1 polymer ?
#
loop_
_entity_poly.entity_id
_entity_poly.type
_entity_poly.pdbx_seq_one_letter_code
_entity_poly.pdbx_strand_id
1 'polypeptide(L)'
;MKRIVLLRHGESLWNKENRFTGWTDVDLSDKGIAEACKAGDMLKEAGFSFEAAYTSYLKRAVKTLNCVLDRLNEDWIPVEKSWRLNEKHYGILQGLNKRETADKYGEEQVHIWRRSYGVSPEPVKEDDPRYPGNDTRYAGVPEMELPRTDRKSVV
;
A
#
# COMPACT_ATOMS: atom_id res chain seq x y z
N MET A 1 -9.48 9.25 -26.22
CA MET A 1 -10.09 8.86 -24.94
C MET A 1 -8.96 8.57 -23.97
N LYS A 2 -8.93 9.20 -22.79
CA LYS A 2 -7.91 8.89 -21.76
C LYS A 2 -8.26 7.59 -21.05
N ARG A 3 -7.27 6.72 -20.84
CA ARG A 3 -7.41 5.44 -20.13
C ARG A 3 -6.60 5.49 -18.84
N ILE A 4 -7.13 4.93 -17.76
CA ILE A 4 -6.45 4.78 -16.47
C ILE A 4 -6.33 3.29 -16.19
N VAL A 5 -5.12 2.85 -15.83
CA VAL A 5 -4.86 1.50 -15.34
C VAL A 5 -4.61 1.58 -13.84
N LEU A 6 -5.38 0.86 -13.05
CA LEU A 6 -5.18 0.71 -11.61
C LEU A 6 -4.52 -0.63 -11.33
N LEU A 7 -3.32 -0.58 -10.78
CA LEU A 7 -2.52 -1.76 -10.48
C LEU A 7 -2.28 -1.86 -8.98
N ARG A 8 -2.57 -3.02 -8.39
CA ARG A 8 -2.16 -3.32 -7.02
C ARG A 8 -0.72 -3.83 -7.01
N HIS A 9 0.05 -3.48 -5.97
CA HIS A 9 1.40 -4.02 -5.75
C HIS A 9 1.38 -5.56 -5.65
N GLY A 10 2.50 -6.19 -6.04
CA GLY A 10 2.73 -7.62 -5.86
C GLY A 10 2.72 -8.05 -4.39
N GLU A 11 2.77 -9.36 -4.13
CA GLU A 11 2.80 -9.90 -2.77
C GLU A 11 3.95 -9.27 -1.96
N SER A 12 3.64 -8.71 -0.78
CA SER A 12 4.64 -8.23 0.16
C SER A 12 5.03 -9.34 1.16
N LEU A 13 6.18 -9.18 1.83
CA LEU A 13 6.62 -10.10 2.89
C LEU A 13 5.54 -10.30 3.95
N TRP A 14 4.86 -9.22 4.36
CA TRP A 14 3.80 -9.33 5.36
C TRP A 14 2.46 -9.85 4.80
N ASN A 15 2.23 -9.77 3.48
CA ASN A 15 1.12 -10.53 2.87
C ASN A 15 1.39 -12.03 3.01
N LYS A 16 2.61 -12.48 2.73
CA LYS A 16 3.03 -13.88 2.88
C LYS A 16 2.90 -14.35 4.34
N GLU A 17 3.24 -13.50 5.31
CA GLU A 17 3.14 -13.77 6.74
C GLU A 17 1.73 -13.57 7.32
N ASN A 18 0.76 -13.19 6.49
CA ASN A 18 -0.62 -12.88 6.90
C ASN A 18 -0.71 -11.79 7.98
N ARG A 19 0.08 -10.72 7.85
CA ARG A 19 0.08 -9.57 8.78
C ARG A 19 -0.66 -8.36 8.21
N PHE A 20 -1.14 -7.49 9.11
CA PHE A 20 -1.62 -6.16 8.75
C PHE A 20 -0.44 -5.26 8.38
N THR A 21 -0.42 -4.71 7.18
CA THR A 21 0.71 -3.91 6.68
C THR A 21 0.44 -2.40 6.80
N GLY A 22 -0.54 -1.90 6.09
CA GLY A 22 -0.88 -0.47 6.09
C GLY A 22 0.30 0.43 5.70
N TRP A 23 0.66 1.38 6.55
CA TRP A 23 1.74 2.33 6.31
C TRP A 23 3.13 1.80 6.67
N THR A 24 3.22 0.62 7.27
CA THR A 24 4.53 -0.02 7.48
C THR A 24 5.18 -0.33 6.13
N ASP A 25 6.43 0.12 5.96
CA ASP A 25 7.13 0.05 4.68
C ASP A 25 7.82 -1.30 4.46
N VAL A 26 7.01 -2.31 4.21
CA VAL A 26 7.43 -3.69 3.96
C VAL A 26 7.72 -3.90 2.47
N ASP A 27 8.75 -4.68 2.19
CA ASP A 27 9.19 -4.99 0.83
C ASP A 27 8.30 -6.05 0.14
N LEU A 28 8.48 -6.19 -1.18
CA LEU A 28 7.92 -7.29 -1.94
C LEU A 28 8.61 -8.61 -1.57
N SER A 29 7.87 -9.71 -1.65
CA SER A 29 8.47 -11.04 -1.72
C SER A 29 9.01 -11.32 -3.13
N ASP A 30 9.84 -12.36 -3.29
CA ASP A 30 10.30 -12.80 -4.62
C ASP A 30 9.12 -13.09 -5.57
N LYS A 31 8.07 -13.68 -5.03
CA LYS A 31 6.81 -13.89 -5.76
C LYS A 31 6.17 -12.56 -6.17
N GLY A 32 6.15 -11.56 -5.28
CA GLY A 32 5.61 -10.23 -5.56
C GLY A 32 6.37 -9.50 -6.66
N ILE A 33 7.68 -9.67 -6.73
CA ILE A 33 8.51 -9.15 -7.82
C ILE A 33 8.13 -9.85 -9.15
N ALA A 34 8.01 -11.18 -9.15
CA ALA A 34 7.59 -11.92 -10.33
C ALA A 34 6.18 -11.53 -10.80
N GLU A 35 5.25 -11.32 -9.86
CA GLU A 35 3.89 -10.82 -10.17
C GLU A 35 3.93 -9.42 -10.81
N ALA A 36 4.77 -8.52 -10.32
CA ALA A 36 4.93 -7.18 -10.87
C ALA A 36 5.50 -7.22 -12.30
N CYS A 37 6.53 -8.03 -12.54
CA CYS A 37 7.10 -8.23 -13.86
C CYS A 37 6.06 -8.80 -14.84
N LYS A 38 5.31 -9.82 -14.41
CA LYS A 38 4.25 -10.42 -15.21
C LYS A 38 3.16 -9.40 -15.57
N ALA A 39 2.78 -8.53 -14.65
CA ALA A 39 1.81 -7.47 -14.92
C ALA A 39 2.32 -6.52 -16.01
N GLY A 40 3.61 -6.14 -15.96
CA GLY A 40 4.24 -5.35 -17.02
C GLY A 40 4.22 -6.04 -18.38
N ASP A 41 4.57 -7.33 -18.42
CA ASP A 41 4.52 -8.13 -19.66
C ASP A 41 3.10 -8.19 -20.24
N MET A 42 2.08 -8.41 -19.39
CA MET A 42 0.67 -8.42 -19.81
C MET A 42 0.21 -7.07 -20.36
N LEU A 43 0.62 -5.96 -19.76
CA LEU A 43 0.29 -4.61 -20.25
C LEU A 43 0.97 -4.35 -21.60
N LYS A 44 2.20 -4.79 -21.78
CA LYS A 44 2.95 -4.70 -23.05
C LYS A 44 2.26 -5.50 -24.17
N GLU A 45 1.90 -6.76 -23.89
CA GLU A 45 1.19 -7.63 -24.83
C GLU A 45 -0.18 -7.04 -25.22
N ALA A 46 -0.86 -6.38 -24.28
CA ALA A 46 -2.13 -5.71 -24.52
C ALA A 46 -1.98 -4.35 -25.26
N GLY A 47 -0.76 -3.95 -25.60
CA GLY A 47 -0.48 -2.72 -26.34
C GLY A 47 -0.71 -1.44 -25.54
N PHE A 48 -0.56 -1.50 -24.21
CA PHE A 48 -0.60 -0.29 -23.38
C PHE A 48 0.72 0.47 -23.46
N SER A 49 0.59 1.80 -23.50
CA SER A 49 1.67 2.76 -23.26
C SER A 49 1.13 3.88 -22.38
N PHE A 50 2.01 4.52 -21.61
CA PHE A 50 1.61 5.50 -20.61
C PHE A 50 2.35 6.84 -20.79
N GLU A 51 1.64 7.93 -20.51
CA GLU A 51 2.20 9.29 -20.53
C GLU A 51 2.76 9.70 -19.16
N ALA A 52 2.23 9.11 -18.08
CA ALA A 52 2.64 9.36 -16.70
C ALA A 52 2.22 8.21 -15.79
N ALA A 53 2.90 8.06 -14.67
CA ALA A 53 2.56 7.09 -13.63
C ALA A 53 2.50 7.75 -12.26
N TYR A 54 1.67 7.18 -11.38
CA TYR A 54 1.49 7.62 -10.00
C TYR A 54 1.69 6.44 -9.06
N THR A 55 2.38 6.66 -7.95
CA THR A 55 2.59 5.61 -6.94
C THR A 55 2.57 6.20 -5.54
N SER A 56 2.47 5.33 -4.54
CA SER A 56 2.57 5.72 -3.14
C SER A 56 4.03 5.92 -2.70
N TYR A 57 4.23 6.30 -1.42
CA TYR A 57 5.56 6.34 -0.82
C TYR A 57 6.07 4.96 -0.38
N LEU A 58 5.21 3.95 -0.38
CA LEU A 58 5.55 2.61 0.11
C LEU A 58 6.41 1.85 -0.91
N LYS A 59 7.54 1.29 -0.46
CA LYS A 59 8.51 0.62 -1.35
C LYS A 59 7.91 -0.50 -2.17
N ARG A 60 6.96 -1.27 -1.63
CA ARG A 60 6.28 -2.33 -2.40
C ARG A 60 5.53 -1.80 -3.62
N ALA A 61 4.90 -0.63 -3.52
CA ALA A 61 4.21 0.00 -4.64
C ALA A 61 5.21 0.60 -5.64
N VAL A 62 6.23 1.30 -5.14
CA VAL A 62 7.29 1.89 -5.97
C VAL A 62 8.02 0.80 -6.75
N LYS A 63 8.43 -0.29 -6.10
CA LYS A 63 9.11 -1.41 -6.76
C LYS A 63 8.22 -2.11 -7.77
N THR A 64 6.92 -2.29 -7.46
CA THR A 64 5.96 -2.83 -8.45
C THR A 64 5.90 -1.96 -9.68
N LEU A 65 5.76 -0.64 -9.52
CA LEU A 65 5.75 0.28 -10.66
C LEU A 65 7.04 0.22 -11.46
N ASN A 66 8.20 0.24 -10.80
CA ASN A 66 9.50 0.16 -11.49
C ASN A 66 9.62 -1.13 -12.34
N CYS A 67 9.19 -2.29 -11.81
CA CYS A 67 9.16 -3.54 -12.59
C CYS A 67 8.26 -3.43 -13.82
N VAL A 68 7.10 -2.78 -13.69
CA VAL A 68 6.15 -2.59 -14.80
C VAL A 68 6.75 -1.67 -15.86
N LEU A 69 7.31 -0.53 -15.49
CA LEU A 69 7.91 0.43 -16.41
C LEU A 69 9.11 -0.16 -17.16
N ASP A 70 9.98 -0.90 -16.46
CA ASP A 70 11.09 -1.64 -17.06
C ASP A 70 10.61 -2.61 -18.16
N ARG A 71 9.55 -3.39 -17.90
CA ARG A 71 8.97 -4.32 -18.89
C ARG A 71 8.37 -3.62 -20.10
N LEU A 72 7.84 -2.43 -19.91
CA LEU A 72 7.28 -1.59 -20.98
C LEU A 72 8.36 -0.82 -21.75
N ASN A 73 9.60 -0.73 -21.25
CA ASN A 73 10.65 0.21 -21.68
C ASN A 73 10.19 1.67 -21.56
N GLU A 74 9.45 1.99 -20.49
CA GLU A 74 8.88 3.30 -20.24
C GLU A 74 9.42 3.93 -18.93
N ASP A 75 10.63 3.58 -18.49
CA ASP A 75 11.29 4.16 -17.29
C ASP A 75 11.48 5.68 -17.39
N TRP A 76 11.41 6.23 -18.59
CA TRP A 76 11.59 7.64 -18.88
C TRP A 76 10.35 8.51 -18.62
N ILE A 77 9.17 7.92 -18.44
CA ILE A 77 7.95 8.70 -18.23
C ILE A 77 7.95 9.37 -16.86
N PRO A 78 7.26 10.53 -16.71
CA PRO A 78 7.10 11.15 -15.40
C PRO A 78 6.43 10.23 -14.38
N VAL A 79 7.03 10.11 -13.19
CA VAL A 79 6.47 9.36 -12.06
C VAL A 79 6.24 10.30 -10.88
N GLU A 80 5.00 10.43 -10.45
CA GLU A 80 4.63 11.18 -9.26
C GLU A 80 4.39 10.24 -8.08
N LYS A 81 5.06 10.52 -6.96
CA LYS A 81 4.85 9.81 -5.69
C LYS A 81 3.97 10.64 -4.76
N SER A 82 2.94 10.03 -4.21
CA SER A 82 2.07 10.71 -3.26
C SER A 82 1.76 9.80 -2.06
N TRP A 83 1.92 10.32 -0.85
CA TRP A 83 1.52 9.63 0.37
C TRP A 83 -0.01 9.36 0.41
N ARG A 84 -0.80 10.18 -0.30
CA ARG A 84 -2.26 10.01 -0.43
C ARG A 84 -2.65 8.71 -1.14
N LEU A 85 -1.70 8.10 -1.86
CA LEU A 85 -1.86 6.79 -2.49
C LEU A 85 -1.38 5.63 -1.61
N ASN A 86 -0.94 5.90 -0.37
CA ASN A 86 -0.63 4.84 0.57
C ASN A 86 -1.87 4.00 0.88
N GLU A 87 -1.64 2.72 1.22
CA GLU A 87 -2.68 1.87 1.79
C GLU A 87 -3.25 2.51 3.06
N LYS A 88 -4.48 2.18 3.43
CA LYS A 88 -5.07 2.65 4.69
C LYS A 88 -4.18 2.33 5.89
N HIS A 89 -4.16 3.22 6.87
CA HIS A 89 -3.45 3.02 8.12
C HIS A 89 -4.27 2.13 9.06
N TYR A 90 -3.74 0.98 9.46
CA TYR A 90 -4.45 0.03 10.31
C TYR A 90 -4.31 0.31 11.83
N GLY A 91 -3.86 1.49 12.22
CA GLY A 91 -3.71 1.83 13.64
C GLY A 91 -2.84 0.82 14.38
N ILE A 92 -3.26 0.46 15.59
CA ILE A 92 -2.55 -0.52 16.44
C ILE A 92 -2.45 -1.92 15.83
N LEU A 93 -3.24 -2.24 14.78
CA LEU A 93 -3.22 -3.56 14.16
C LEU A 93 -1.99 -3.76 13.26
N GLN A 94 -1.29 -2.69 12.83
CA GLN A 94 -0.11 -2.81 11.98
C GLN A 94 0.94 -3.71 12.62
N GLY A 95 1.40 -4.73 11.88
CA GLY A 95 2.35 -5.73 12.32
C GLY A 95 1.75 -6.97 12.98
N LEU A 96 0.47 -6.92 13.41
CA LEU A 96 -0.18 -8.08 14.00
C LEU A 96 -0.54 -9.12 12.93
N ASN A 97 -0.48 -10.40 13.31
CA ASN A 97 -0.97 -11.49 12.47
C ASN A 97 -2.50 -11.43 12.42
N LYS A 98 -3.08 -11.55 11.22
CA LYS A 98 -4.53 -11.39 11.03
C LYS A 98 -5.34 -12.50 11.67
N ARG A 99 -4.81 -13.75 11.70
CA ARG A 99 -5.48 -14.89 12.30
C ARG A 99 -5.47 -14.77 13.83
N GLU A 100 -4.31 -14.54 14.41
CA GLU A 100 -4.17 -14.34 15.87
C GLU A 100 -5.04 -13.15 16.36
N THR A 101 -5.15 -12.10 15.54
CA THR A 101 -6.02 -10.97 15.84
C THR A 101 -7.49 -11.37 15.79
N ALA A 102 -7.88 -12.20 14.84
CA ALA A 102 -9.24 -12.72 14.75
C ALA A 102 -9.57 -13.67 15.92
N ASP A 103 -8.63 -14.51 16.33
CA ASP A 103 -8.79 -15.39 17.50
C ASP A 103 -8.97 -14.57 18.79
N LYS A 104 -8.31 -13.41 18.90
CA LYS A 104 -8.37 -12.53 20.08
C LYS A 104 -9.61 -11.64 20.12
N TYR A 105 -10.00 -11.04 19.00
CA TYR A 105 -11.06 -10.02 18.93
C TYR A 105 -12.34 -10.50 18.24
N GLY A 106 -12.34 -11.70 17.70
CA GLY A 106 -13.42 -12.26 16.89
C GLY A 106 -13.28 -11.89 15.39
N GLU A 107 -13.65 -12.83 14.53
CA GLU A 107 -13.57 -12.67 13.07
C GLU A 107 -14.43 -11.50 12.57
N GLU A 108 -15.63 -11.33 13.14
CA GLU A 108 -16.55 -10.25 12.79
C GLU A 108 -15.95 -8.88 13.08
N GLN A 109 -15.36 -8.68 14.26
CA GLN A 109 -14.73 -7.41 14.61
C GLN A 109 -13.53 -7.09 13.69
N VAL A 110 -12.71 -8.10 13.38
CA VAL A 110 -11.59 -7.94 12.44
C VAL A 110 -12.08 -7.65 11.03
N HIS A 111 -13.19 -8.29 10.61
CA HIS A 111 -13.82 -7.99 9.32
C HIS A 111 -14.31 -6.54 9.26
N ILE A 112 -14.98 -6.05 10.31
CA ILE A 112 -15.43 -4.66 10.43
C ILE A 112 -14.24 -3.71 10.31
N TRP A 113 -13.17 -3.87 11.06
CA TRP A 113 -11.97 -3.03 10.97
C TRP A 113 -11.33 -3.02 9.58
N ARG A 114 -11.40 -4.13 8.86
CA ARG A 114 -10.83 -4.26 7.51
C ARG A 114 -11.70 -3.68 6.41
N ARG A 115 -13.01 -3.70 6.56
CA ARG A 115 -13.97 -3.47 5.48
C ARG A 115 -14.96 -2.34 5.71
N SER A 116 -15.20 -1.95 6.96
CA SER A 116 -16.16 -0.89 7.25
C SER A 116 -15.63 0.49 6.82
N TYR A 117 -16.52 1.27 6.27
CA TYR A 117 -16.26 2.69 6.01
C TYR A 117 -16.37 3.52 7.30
N GLY A 118 -17.26 3.17 8.21
CA GLY A 118 -17.56 3.95 9.42
C GLY A 118 -16.70 3.63 10.63
N VAL A 119 -16.02 2.49 10.65
CA VAL A 119 -15.28 2.01 11.82
C VAL A 119 -13.81 1.78 11.47
N SER A 120 -12.93 2.48 12.19
CA SER A 120 -11.47 2.28 12.10
C SER A 120 -10.96 1.45 13.28
N PRO A 121 -9.79 0.79 13.14
CA PRO A 121 -9.06 0.27 14.28
C PRO A 121 -8.66 1.38 15.25
N GLU A 122 -8.27 1.02 16.46
CA GLU A 122 -7.75 1.97 17.45
C GLU A 122 -6.51 2.71 16.90
N PRO A 123 -6.43 4.05 17.07
CA PRO A 123 -5.30 4.83 16.58
C PRO A 123 -4.01 4.53 17.35
N VAL A 124 -2.87 4.62 16.67
CA VAL A 124 -1.56 4.63 17.32
C VAL A 124 -1.35 5.94 18.07
N LYS A 125 -0.55 5.90 19.14
CA LYS A 125 -0.12 7.09 19.87
C LYS A 125 1.02 7.80 19.14
N GLU A 126 1.30 9.05 19.51
CA GLU A 126 2.38 9.85 18.89
C GLU A 126 3.77 9.30 19.19
N ASP A 127 3.94 8.66 20.34
CA ASP A 127 5.19 8.01 20.76
C ASP A 127 5.36 6.60 20.16
N ASP A 128 4.35 6.09 19.47
CA ASP A 128 4.42 4.79 18.79
C ASP A 128 5.34 4.88 17.55
N PRO A 129 6.31 3.97 17.38
CA PRO A 129 7.20 3.98 16.21
C PRO A 129 6.47 3.81 14.87
N ARG A 130 5.22 3.38 14.87
CA ARG A 130 4.37 3.25 13.68
C ARG A 130 3.65 4.55 13.31
N TYR A 131 3.74 5.59 14.18
CA TYR A 131 3.14 6.88 13.87
C TYR A 131 3.92 7.58 12.75
N PRO A 132 3.26 7.96 11.63
CA PRO A 132 3.95 8.56 10.49
C PRO A 132 4.68 9.87 10.79
N GLY A 133 4.27 10.62 11.81
CA GLY A 133 4.94 11.84 12.24
C GLY A 133 6.39 11.63 12.69
N ASN A 134 6.76 10.40 13.06
CA ASN A 134 8.13 10.02 13.42
C ASN A 134 8.98 9.58 12.22
N ASP A 135 8.42 9.59 11.01
CA ASP A 135 9.09 9.12 9.79
C ASP A 135 9.42 10.30 8.87
N THR A 136 10.70 10.47 8.55
CA THR A 136 11.22 11.57 7.71
C THR A 136 10.59 11.64 6.32
N ARG A 137 10.04 10.53 5.80
CA ARG A 137 9.33 10.51 4.52
C ARG A 137 8.10 11.42 4.52
N TYR A 138 7.53 11.67 5.68
CA TYR A 138 6.32 12.48 5.85
C TYR A 138 6.58 13.84 6.50
N ALA A 139 7.83 14.24 6.65
CA ALA A 139 8.21 15.51 7.31
C ALA A 139 7.59 16.77 6.65
N GLY A 140 7.27 16.70 5.35
CA GLY A 140 6.59 17.78 4.64
C GLY A 140 5.05 17.72 4.65
N VAL A 141 4.47 16.75 5.36
CA VAL A 141 3.01 16.59 5.46
C VAL A 141 2.53 17.28 6.72
N PRO A 142 1.49 18.14 6.66
CA PRO A 142 0.89 18.73 7.85
C PRO A 142 0.45 17.64 8.85
N GLU A 143 0.76 17.83 10.12
CA GLU A 143 0.45 16.83 11.17
C GLU A 143 -1.02 16.41 11.19
N MET A 144 -1.91 17.37 10.96
CA MET A 144 -3.36 17.11 10.90
C MET A 144 -3.81 16.21 9.75
N GLU A 145 -2.96 16.02 8.73
CA GLU A 145 -3.20 15.13 7.58
C GLU A 145 -2.56 13.74 7.79
N LEU A 146 -1.73 13.56 8.82
CA LEU A 146 -1.08 12.29 9.11
C LEU A 146 -2.05 11.33 9.82
N PRO A 147 -2.36 10.17 9.27
CA PRO A 147 -3.27 9.23 9.91
C PRO A 147 -2.61 8.51 11.08
N ARG A 148 -3.33 8.39 12.18
CA ARG A 148 -3.00 7.46 13.27
C ARG A 148 -3.76 6.14 13.15
N THR A 149 -4.85 6.17 12.42
CA THR A 149 -5.68 5.06 11.97
C THR A 149 -6.52 5.56 10.80
N ASP A 150 -7.07 4.65 10.01
CA ASP A 150 -7.89 5.03 8.87
C ASP A 150 -9.08 4.09 8.70
N ARG A 151 -10.10 4.60 8.04
CA ARG A 151 -11.26 3.86 7.56
C ARG A 151 -10.96 3.29 6.17
N LYS A 152 -11.76 2.36 5.69
CA LYS A 152 -11.67 1.96 4.29
C LYS A 152 -11.98 3.19 3.44
N SER A 153 -11.00 3.69 2.70
CA SER A 153 -11.25 4.71 1.69
C SER A 153 -12.10 4.11 0.57
N VAL A 154 -13.04 4.91 0.08
CA VAL A 154 -13.77 4.60 -1.14
C VAL A 154 -12.91 5.12 -2.29
N VAL A 155 -12.06 4.27 -2.82
CA VAL A 155 -11.40 4.47 -4.10
C VAL A 155 -11.88 3.37 -5.03
#